data_bc9399545b6f656fe61b1fd76750eb99
#
_entry.id   bc9399545b6f656fe61b1fd76750eb99
#
_cell.length_a   1.000
_cell.length_b   1.000
_cell.length_c   1.000
_cell.angle_alpha   90.00
_cell.angle_beta   90.00
_cell.angle_gamma   90.00
#
_symmetry.space_group_name_H-M   'P 1'
#
loop_
_entity.id
_entity.type
_entity.pdbx_description
1 polymer ?
#
loop_
_entity_poly.entity_id
_entity_poly.type
_entity_poly.pdbx_seq_one_letter_code
_entity_poly.pdbx_strand_id
1 'polypeptide(L)'
;MKRKLIKMLLMLTLMSFTVNNTYSYNLLGKILKPKSDKEATNTGNSNGSDKVREKRTVSNSAGSIVLDSEYDSVGQNYRERFIILHYTALNREKSLAALTKNQVSTHFLVSDDKDDPVFALVPEGKRAWHAGDSEWKNSKNLNDSSLGIEIVNDGDASGQFVPYKSFQIKNVAVLIKYLAEKYDIPATNIIGHSDIAPQRKSDPGPLFPWKELYTKYNIGMWYEEATKRSYENQYSSGLGSIPVSEMQKELRKFGYSIEITNQWDKQAKNVVRAFQHHFRPSRYDGVMDVETYAILKALNEKYNKK
;
A
#
# COMPACT_ATOMS: atom_id res chain seq x y z
N MET A 1 -34.74 37.02 41.72
CA MET A 1 -35.97 36.19 41.62
C MET A 1 -36.21 35.81 40.17
N LYS A 2 -36.57 34.56 39.96
CA LYS A 2 -36.96 33.85 38.70
C LYS A 2 -35.82 33.35 37.81
N ARG A 3 -35.50 32.07 38.04
CA ARG A 3 -34.80 31.15 37.16
C ARG A 3 -35.66 30.91 35.90
N LYS A 4 -35.07 30.99 34.70
CA LYS A 4 -35.64 30.40 33.49
C LYS A 4 -34.71 29.29 33.00
N LEU A 5 -35.20 28.06 33.07
CA LEU A 5 -34.67 26.86 32.45
C LEU A 5 -34.79 27.04 30.94
N ILE A 6 -33.67 26.93 30.20
CA ILE A 6 -33.67 26.77 28.75
C ILE A 6 -33.43 25.30 28.48
N LYS A 7 -34.48 24.65 27.99
CA LYS A 7 -34.42 23.30 27.41
C LYS A 7 -33.66 23.40 26.09
N MET A 8 -32.50 22.73 25.98
CA MET A 8 -31.76 22.57 24.75
C MET A 8 -32.37 21.40 23.98
N LEU A 9 -33.09 21.73 22.92
CA LEU A 9 -33.66 20.77 21.96
C LEU A 9 -32.57 20.40 20.94
N LEU A 10 -32.08 19.16 21.00
CA LEU A 10 -31.15 18.61 20.01
C LEU A 10 -31.96 18.32 18.73
N MET A 11 -31.83 19.19 17.73
CA MET A 11 -32.25 18.88 16.36
C MET A 11 -31.14 18.11 15.66
N LEU A 12 -31.35 16.79 15.46
CA LEU A 12 -30.59 16.01 14.48
C LEU A 12 -31.07 16.42 13.08
N THR A 13 -30.31 17.22 12.38
CA THR A 13 -30.43 17.38 10.93
C THR A 13 -29.74 16.21 10.23
N LEU A 14 -30.52 15.28 9.69
CA LEU A 14 -30.06 14.33 8.69
C LEU A 14 -29.65 15.10 7.41
N MET A 15 -28.38 15.26 7.18
CA MET A 15 -27.87 15.56 5.84
C MET A 15 -27.77 14.26 5.06
N SER A 16 -28.67 14.06 4.11
CA SER A 16 -28.59 13.02 3.09
C SER A 16 -27.50 13.39 2.09
N PHE A 17 -26.34 12.73 2.20
CA PHE A 17 -25.38 12.68 1.12
C PHE A 17 -25.73 11.53 0.18
N THR A 18 -26.24 11.85 -1.00
CA THR A 18 -26.34 10.90 -2.11
C THR A 18 -24.95 10.68 -2.67
N VAL A 19 -24.30 9.60 -2.26
CA VAL A 19 -23.13 9.07 -2.94
C VAL A 19 -23.63 8.00 -3.89
N ASN A 20 -23.65 8.32 -5.20
CA ASN A 20 -23.78 7.31 -6.24
C ASN A 20 -22.51 6.44 -6.25
N ASN A 21 -22.55 5.33 -5.56
CA ASN A 21 -21.56 4.28 -5.70
C ASN A 21 -22.30 2.96 -5.88
N THR A 22 -22.12 2.34 -7.04
CA THR A 22 -22.75 1.09 -7.52
C THR A 22 -22.25 -0.15 -6.77
N TYR A 23 -22.17 -0.08 -5.43
CA TYR A 23 -22.03 -1.23 -4.55
C TYR A 23 -23.12 -1.20 -3.47
N SER A 24 -24.36 -1.14 -3.96
CA SER A 24 -25.54 -1.38 -3.13
C SER A 24 -25.72 -2.89 -3.01
N TYR A 25 -25.12 -3.52 -2.02
CA TYR A 25 -25.41 -4.90 -1.67
C TYR A 25 -26.38 -4.94 -0.50
N ASN A 26 -27.52 -5.50 -0.79
CA ASN A 26 -28.47 -6.21 0.08
C ASN A 26 -28.04 -6.39 1.57
N LEU A 27 -27.92 -5.28 2.29
CA LEU A 27 -27.70 -5.32 3.74
C LEU A 27 -28.98 -5.57 4.53
N LEU A 28 -30.15 -5.27 3.93
CA LEU A 28 -31.46 -5.39 4.58
C LEU A 28 -32.05 -6.82 4.56
N GLY A 29 -31.52 -7.73 3.74
CA GLY A 29 -32.03 -9.09 3.61
C GLY A 29 -31.51 -10.09 4.65
N LYS A 30 -30.48 -9.74 5.43
CA LYS A 30 -29.85 -10.67 6.39
C LYS A 30 -30.24 -10.50 7.85
N ILE A 31 -31.04 -9.49 8.19
CA ILE A 31 -31.36 -9.16 9.59
C ILE A 31 -32.62 -9.87 10.12
N LEU A 32 -33.47 -10.44 9.27
CA LEU A 32 -34.74 -10.99 9.69
C LEU A 32 -35.03 -12.38 9.07
N LYS A 33 -34.26 -13.41 9.45
CA LYS A 33 -34.73 -14.80 9.32
C LYS A 33 -34.38 -15.62 10.55
N PRO A 34 -35.37 -16.19 11.24
CA PRO A 34 -35.11 -17.13 12.32
C PRO A 34 -34.57 -18.45 11.75
N LYS A 35 -33.60 -19.05 12.44
CA LYS A 35 -33.04 -20.38 12.14
C LYS A 35 -34.11 -21.44 12.27
N SER A 36 -34.32 -22.24 11.23
CA SER A 36 -34.94 -23.56 11.31
C SER A 36 -33.86 -24.61 11.16
N ASP A 37 -33.79 -25.51 12.11
CA ASP A 37 -32.91 -26.69 12.11
C ASP A 37 -33.21 -27.58 10.90
N LYS A 38 -32.17 -27.89 10.10
CA LYS A 38 -32.09 -29.12 9.30
C LYS A 38 -30.66 -29.51 8.99
N GLU A 39 -30.44 -30.80 9.07
CA GLU A 39 -29.24 -31.59 8.98
C GLU A 39 -28.34 -31.34 7.76
N ALA A 40 -27.08 -31.65 8.00
CA ALA A 40 -25.96 -31.54 7.07
C ALA A 40 -26.04 -32.61 5.96
N THR A 41 -25.83 -32.20 4.73
CA THR A 41 -25.16 -33.01 3.70
C THR A 41 -24.06 -32.18 3.06
N ASN A 42 -22.88 -32.78 3.09
CA ASN A 42 -21.59 -32.27 2.69
C ASN A 42 -21.44 -32.33 1.17
N THR A 43 -21.24 -31.18 0.49
CA THR A 43 -20.48 -31.12 -0.78
C THR A 43 -20.04 -29.68 -1.08
N GLY A 44 -18.74 -29.43 -1.06
CA GLY A 44 -18.01 -28.65 -2.05
C GLY A 44 -17.96 -27.12 -1.95
N ASN A 45 -16.84 -26.63 -1.45
CA ASN A 45 -16.13 -25.42 -1.89
C ASN A 45 -16.76 -24.05 -1.63
N SER A 46 -16.39 -23.44 -0.51
CA SER A 46 -16.39 -21.98 -0.36
C SER A 46 -15.20 -21.58 0.52
N ASN A 47 -14.23 -20.85 -0.07
CA ASN A 47 -13.13 -20.18 0.61
C ASN A 47 -13.68 -19.01 1.46
N GLY A 48 -14.12 -19.30 2.63
CA GLY A 48 -14.30 -18.42 3.75
C GLY A 48 -13.74 -19.17 4.95
N SER A 49 -12.70 -18.67 5.61
CA SER A 49 -12.24 -19.23 6.86
C SER A 49 -13.40 -19.12 7.85
N ASP A 50 -14.13 -20.22 8.06
CA ASP A 50 -15.08 -20.32 9.15
C ASP A 50 -14.31 -20.14 10.46
N LYS A 51 -14.36 -18.92 10.99
CA LYS A 51 -13.83 -18.60 12.30
C LYS A 51 -14.61 -19.46 13.29
N VAL A 52 -13.95 -20.46 13.87
CA VAL A 52 -14.54 -21.25 14.96
C VAL A 52 -14.91 -20.24 16.05
N ARG A 53 -16.20 -20.04 16.25
CA ARG A 53 -16.75 -19.16 17.26
C ARG A 53 -16.68 -19.88 18.60
N GLU A 54 -15.68 -19.53 19.41
CA GLU A 54 -15.42 -20.21 20.67
C GLU A 54 -15.48 -19.25 21.86
N LYS A 55 -16.10 -19.73 22.93
CA LYS A 55 -15.92 -19.16 24.27
C LYS A 55 -14.61 -19.69 24.83
N ARG A 56 -13.72 -18.79 25.24
CA ARG A 56 -12.46 -19.17 25.87
C ARG A 56 -12.27 -18.48 27.21
N THR A 57 -11.81 -19.20 28.19
CA THR A 57 -11.43 -18.64 29.48
C THR A 57 -10.00 -18.12 29.43
N VAL A 58 -9.82 -16.89 29.90
CA VAL A 58 -8.51 -16.27 30.09
C VAL A 58 -8.33 -16.00 31.58
N SER A 59 -7.21 -16.46 32.15
CA SER A 59 -6.90 -16.32 33.58
C SER A 59 -5.50 -15.75 33.77
N ASN A 60 -5.35 -14.88 34.77
CA ASN A 60 -4.09 -14.33 35.24
C ASN A 60 -4.18 -13.97 36.73
N SER A 61 -3.17 -13.27 37.28
CA SER A 61 -3.12 -12.90 38.70
C SER A 61 -4.25 -11.95 39.15
N ALA A 62 -4.96 -11.31 38.21
CA ALA A 62 -6.10 -10.44 38.51
C ALA A 62 -7.44 -11.18 38.55
N GLY A 63 -7.49 -12.45 38.06
CA GLY A 63 -8.70 -13.27 38.05
C GLY A 63 -8.93 -13.98 36.71
N SER A 64 -10.18 -14.42 36.47
CA SER A 64 -10.58 -15.15 35.26
C SER A 64 -11.79 -14.48 34.60
N ILE A 65 -11.77 -14.44 33.25
CA ILE A 65 -12.89 -13.97 32.43
C ILE A 65 -13.16 -14.94 31.28
N VAL A 66 -14.38 -14.92 30.75
CA VAL A 66 -14.73 -15.63 29.53
C VAL A 66 -14.77 -14.59 28.39
N LEU A 67 -14.01 -14.85 27.33
CA LEU A 67 -14.10 -14.14 26.07
C LEU A 67 -15.06 -14.89 25.16
N ASP A 68 -16.09 -14.21 24.70
CA ASP A 68 -17.12 -14.75 23.81
C ASP A 68 -17.00 -14.05 22.43
N SER A 69 -16.76 -14.84 21.40
CA SER A 69 -16.65 -14.36 20.01
C SER A 69 -17.91 -14.63 19.17
N GLU A 70 -19.08 -14.76 19.83
CA GLU A 70 -20.37 -14.99 19.12
C GLU A 70 -20.77 -13.82 18.19
N TYR A 71 -20.41 -12.60 18.59
CA TYR A 71 -20.79 -11.38 17.85
C TYR A 71 -19.57 -10.71 17.22
N ASP A 72 -19.67 -10.36 15.92
CA ASP A 72 -18.67 -9.58 15.20
C ASP A 72 -19.20 -8.15 14.94
N SER A 73 -18.34 -7.17 15.15
CA SER A 73 -18.63 -5.79 14.75
C SER A 73 -18.51 -5.65 13.23
N VAL A 74 -19.44 -4.93 12.59
CA VAL A 74 -19.34 -4.63 11.15
C VAL A 74 -18.36 -3.50 10.85
N GLY A 75 -18.05 -2.64 11.82
CA GLY A 75 -17.11 -1.53 11.71
C GLY A 75 -15.68 -1.95 11.99
N GLN A 76 -15.09 -2.76 11.12
CA GLN A 76 -13.71 -3.25 11.26
C GLN A 76 -12.98 -3.27 9.93
N ASN A 77 -11.64 -3.16 9.98
CA ASN A 77 -10.75 -3.35 8.85
C ASN A 77 -9.42 -3.92 9.35
N TYR A 78 -8.56 -4.32 8.41
CA TYR A 78 -7.20 -4.75 8.74
C TYR A 78 -6.32 -3.54 9.08
N ARG A 79 -5.30 -3.75 9.93
CA ARG A 79 -4.24 -2.78 10.20
C ARG A 79 -3.21 -2.75 9.07
N GLU A 80 -3.00 -3.88 8.43
CA GLU A 80 -2.11 -4.11 7.31
C GLU A 80 -2.74 -3.52 6.06
N ARG A 81 -2.40 -2.26 5.75
CA ARG A 81 -2.99 -1.48 4.66
C ARG A 81 -2.05 -1.25 3.49
N PHE A 82 -0.76 -1.55 3.66
CA PHE A 82 0.27 -1.30 2.67
C PHE A 82 1.20 -2.50 2.54
N ILE A 83 1.76 -2.71 1.35
CA ILE A 83 2.91 -3.58 1.10
C ILE A 83 4.03 -2.69 0.59
N ILE A 84 5.17 -2.71 1.30
CA ILE A 84 6.36 -1.91 0.96
C ILE A 84 7.47 -2.84 0.49
N LEU A 85 7.98 -2.55 -0.71
CA LEU A 85 9.03 -3.33 -1.34
C LEU A 85 10.39 -2.68 -1.15
N HIS A 86 11.39 -3.51 -0.84
CA HIS A 86 12.76 -3.12 -0.55
C HIS A 86 13.76 -3.97 -1.32
N TYR A 87 14.99 -3.50 -1.44
CA TYR A 87 16.16 -4.35 -1.64
C TYR A 87 17.06 -4.26 -0.42
N THR A 88 17.81 -5.35 -0.14
CA THR A 88 18.65 -5.44 1.06
C THR A 88 19.96 -4.66 0.96
N ALA A 89 20.45 -4.34 -0.24
CA ALA A 89 21.81 -3.82 -0.53
C ALA A 89 22.93 -4.71 0.06
N LEU A 90 22.66 -5.99 0.30
CA LEU A 90 23.53 -6.97 0.94
C LEU A 90 23.30 -8.33 0.30
N ASN A 91 24.30 -9.22 0.40
CA ASN A 91 24.11 -10.62 0.06
C ASN A 91 23.18 -11.32 1.07
N ARG A 92 22.70 -12.52 0.73
CA ARG A 92 21.75 -13.31 1.51
C ARG A 92 22.12 -13.47 3.00
N GLU A 93 23.37 -13.90 3.27
CA GLU A 93 23.82 -14.17 4.63
C GLU A 93 23.82 -12.90 5.51
N LYS A 94 24.36 -11.82 4.96
CA LYS A 94 24.40 -10.52 5.65
C LYS A 94 22.98 -9.93 5.80
N SER A 95 22.11 -10.14 4.81
CA SER A 95 20.69 -9.72 4.88
C SER A 95 19.96 -10.42 6.02
N LEU A 96 20.07 -11.75 6.12
CA LEU A 96 19.51 -12.50 7.24
C LEU A 96 20.07 -12.03 8.58
N ALA A 97 21.39 -11.85 8.67
CA ALA A 97 22.02 -11.34 9.91
C ALA A 97 21.51 -9.94 10.28
N ALA A 98 21.41 -9.01 9.32
CA ALA A 98 20.93 -7.65 9.56
C ALA A 98 19.48 -7.62 10.02
N LEU A 99 18.62 -8.43 9.40
CA LEU A 99 17.17 -8.42 9.65
C LEU A 99 16.75 -9.24 10.89
N THR A 100 17.64 -10.08 11.43
CA THR A 100 17.32 -10.94 12.59
C THR A 100 18.10 -10.60 13.87
N LYS A 101 19.24 -9.87 13.75
CA LYS A 101 20.12 -9.56 14.89
C LYS A 101 20.19 -8.06 15.22
N ASN A 102 19.69 -7.18 14.35
CA ASN A 102 19.69 -5.74 14.53
C ASN A 102 18.28 -5.21 14.84
N GLN A 103 18.19 -3.88 15.00
CA GLN A 103 16.90 -3.21 15.25
C GLN A 103 16.02 -3.05 13.99
N VAL A 104 16.60 -3.19 12.78
CA VAL A 104 15.84 -3.22 11.53
C VAL A 104 15.26 -4.60 11.31
N SER A 105 14.05 -4.68 10.79
CA SER A 105 13.37 -5.96 10.54
C SER A 105 12.36 -5.83 9.40
N THR A 106 11.98 -6.93 8.81
CA THR A 106 10.95 -7.02 7.77
C THR A 106 10.06 -8.22 8.03
N HIS A 107 8.88 -8.24 7.43
CA HIS A 107 7.99 -9.40 7.56
C HIS A 107 8.50 -10.57 6.71
N PHE A 108 8.97 -10.29 5.50
CA PHE A 108 9.41 -11.32 4.56
C PHE A 108 10.73 -10.95 3.91
N LEU A 109 11.55 -11.98 3.65
CA LEU A 109 12.77 -11.87 2.86
C LEU A 109 12.71 -12.88 1.71
N VAL A 110 12.86 -12.37 0.48
CA VAL A 110 12.98 -13.17 -0.74
C VAL A 110 14.47 -13.29 -1.10
N SER A 111 14.96 -14.53 -1.05
CA SER A 111 16.37 -14.85 -1.34
C SER A 111 16.72 -14.66 -2.83
N ASP A 112 17.99 -14.52 -3.10
CA ASP A 112 18.58 -14.59 -4.44
C ASP A 112 19.05 -16.02 -4.82
N ASP A 113 18.82 -17.00 -3.96
CA ASP A 113 18.94 -18.43 -4.23
C ASP A 113 17.56 -19.02 -4.55
N LYS A 114 17.43 -19.70 -5.69
CA LYS A 114 16.15 -20.28 -6.15
C LYS A 114 15.67 -21.46 -5.30
N ASP A 115 16.57 -22.11 -4.60
CA ASP A 115 16.28 -23.29 -3.76
C ASP A 115 15.90 -22.90 -2.31
N ASP A 116 16.08 -21.62 -1.97
CA ASP A 116 15.60 -21.09 -0.68
C ASP A 116 14.08 -20.86 -0.66
N PRO A 117 13.45 -21.05 0.50
CA PRO A 117 12.07 -20.57 0.70
C PRO A 117 12.03 -19.04 0.79
N VAL A 118 10.83 -18.46 0.74
CA VAL A 118 10.61 -17.11 1.24
C VAL A 118 10.64 -17.16 2.77
N PHE A 119 11.55 -16.40 3.39
CA PHE A 119 11.67 -16.38 4.85
C PHE A 119 10.64 -15.45 5.46
N ALA A 120 9.80 -15.96 6.37
CA ALA A 120 8.92 -15.17 7.22
C ALA A 120 9.65 -14.84 8.51
N LEU A 121 10.05 -13.59 8.69
CA LEU A 121 10.92 -13.15 9.80
C LEU A 121 10.15 -12.49 10.94
N VAL A 122 9.13 -11.69 10.61
CA VAL A 122 8.23 -11.09 11.60
C VAL A 122 6.82 -11.56 11.31
N PRO A 123 6.05 -12.04 12.30
CA PRO A 123 4.64 -12.39 12.12
C PRO A 123 3.84 -11.21 11.57
N GLU A 124 2.97 -11.45 10.61
CA GLU A 124 2.20 -10.43 9.89
C GLU A 124 1.43 -9.47 10.81
N GLY A 125 0.85 -9.96 11.90
CA GLY A 125 0.13 -9.13 12.88
C GLY A 125 1.03 -8.35 13.86
N LYS A 126 2.37 -8.40 13.69
CA LYS A 126 3.33 -7.61 14.47
C LYS A 126 3.94 -6.53 13.59
N ARG A 127 4.36 -5.44 14.22
CA ARG A 127 5.08 -4.36 13.54
C ARG A 127 6.52 -4.76 13.26
N ALA A 128 6.97 -4.65 12.00
CA ALA A 128 8.38 -4.70 11.62
C ALA A 128 8.94 -3.29 11.41
N TRP A 129 10.27 -3.13 11.51
CA TRP A 129 10.96 -1.84 11.43
C TRP A 129 11.69 -1.72 10.09
N HIS A 130 10.95 -1.47 8.99
CA HIS A 130 11.45 -1.41 7.61
C HIS A 130 11.20 -0.08 6.89
N ALA A 131 10.14 0.65 7.26
CA ALA A 131 9.75 1.87 6.54
C ALA A 131 10.43 3.14 7.09
N GLY A 132 10.78 3.15 8.39
CA GLY A 132 11.32 4.34 9.06
C GLY A 132 10.38 5.55 8.98
N ASP A 133 10.93 6.77 8.99
CA ASP A 133 10.16 7.98 8.72
C ASP A 133 9.65 7.95 7.28
N SER A 134 8.33 7.94 7.13
CA SER A 134 7.66 7.60 5.87
C SER A 134 6.26 8.19 5.80
N GLU A 135 5.85 8.56 4.58
CA GLU A 135 4.51 9.09 4.33
C GLU A 135 4.01 8.69 2.93
N TRP A 136 2.74 8.28 2.85
CA TRP A 136 2.03 8.02 1.60
C TRP A 136 0.54 8.34 1.76
N LYS A 137 -0.03 9.15 0.85
CA LYS A 137 -1.46 9.53 0.87
C LYS A 137 -1.93 9.97 2.27
N ASN A 138 -1.18 10.83 2.94
CA ASN A 138 -1.44 11.32 4.30
C ASN A 138 -1.31 10.27 5.43
N SER A 139 -0.93 9.02 5.12
CA SER A 139 -0.56 8.03 6.13
C SER A 139 0.91 8.17 6.47
N LYS A 140 1.22 8.38 7.76
CA LYS A 140 2.59 8.53 8.29
C LYS A 140 3.00 7.30 9.08
N ASN A 141 4.32 7.14 9.31
CA ASN A 141 4.88 6.04 10.10
C ASN A 141 4.39 4.67 9.62
N LEU A 142 4.62 4.38 8.34
CA LEU A 142 4.02 3.21 7.69
C LEU A 142 4.42 1.86 8.31
N ASN A 143 5.45 1.81 9.17
CA ASN A 143 5.69 0.61 9.99
C ASN A 143 4.45 0.14 10.77
N ASP A 144 3.54 1.06 11.12
CA ASP A 144 2.36 0.76 11.93
C ASP A 144 1.23 0.08 11.15
N SER A 145 1.29 0.14 9.81
CA SER A 145 0.20 -0.29 8.94
C SER A 145 0.64 -0.97 7.65
N SER A 146 1.88 -1.43 7.58
CA SER A 146 2.42 -2.07 6.38
C SER A 146 3.07 -3.42 6.65
N LEU A 147 3.16 -4.20 5.57
CA LEU A 147 3.96 -5.41 5.48
C LEU A 147 5.18 -5.12 4.60
N GLY A 148 6.39 -5.32 5.15
CA GLY A 148 7.64 -5.15 4.43
C GLY A 148 8.08 -6.44 3.75
N ILE A 149 8.51 -6.34 2.50
CA ILE A 149 9.12 -7.41 1.73
C ILE A 149 10.51 -6.96 1.29
N GLU A 150 11.53 -7.54 1.88
CA GLU A 150 12.92 -7.38 1.46
C GLU A 150 13.27 -8.40 0.38
N ILE A 151 14.05 -7.97 -0.61
CA ILE A 151 14.50 -8.82 -1.71
C ILE A 151 16.02 -8.76 -1.74
N VAL A 152 16.69 -9.90 -1.62
CA VAL A 152 18.15 -9.93 -1.70
C VAL A 152 18.60 -9.44 -3.06
N ASN A 153 19.26 -8.30 -3.07
CA ASN A 153 19.79 -7.63 -4.26
C ASN A 153 20.79 -6.58 -3.79
N ASP A 154 21.89 -6.39 -4.52
CA ASP A 154 22.95 -5.43 -4.18
C ASP A 154 22.50 -3.96 -4.32
N GLY A 155 21.32 -3.73 -4.93
CA GLY A 155 20.78 -2.38 -5.11
C GLY A 155 21.70 -1.51 -5.95
N ASP A 156 22.07 -0.35 -5.41
CA ASP A 156 23.02 0.60 -6.01
C ASP A 156 24.36 0.67 -5.28
N ALA A 157 24.70 -0.33 -4.46
CA ALA A 157 25.93 -0.35 -3.65
C ALA A 157 27.21 -0.21 -4.49
N SER A 158 27.21 -0.64 -5.75
CA SER A 158 28.30 -0.46 -6.70
C SER A 158 28.25 0.85 -7.51
N GLY A 159 27.29 1.74 -7.23
CA GLY A 159 27.00 2.93 -8.02
C GLY A 159 26.10 2.68 -9.25
N GLN A 160 25.63 1.45 -9.44
CA GLN A 160 24.69 1.05 -10.49
C GLN A 160 23.67 0.08 -9.92
N PHE A 161 22.40 0.26 -10.28
CA PHE A 161 21.35 -0.67 -9.88
C PHE A 161 21.53 -2.04 -10.54
N VAL A 162 21.20 -3.09 -9.79
CA VAL A 162 21.30 -4.48 -10.24
C VAL A 162 19.89 -5.02 -10.54
N PRO A 163 19.69 -5.70 -11.68
CA PRO A 163 18.41 -6.31 -12.01
C PRO A 163 18.08 -7.48 -11.07
N TYR A 164 16.78 -7.73 -10.89
CA TYR A 164 16.28 -8.85 -10.12
C TYR A 164 16.24 -10.14 -10.94
N LYS A 165 16.44 -11.27 -10.28
CA LYS A 165 16.31 -12.59 -10.92
C LYS A 165 14.81 -12.88 -11.15
N SER A 166 14.48 -13.51 -12.28
CA SER A 166 13.08 -13.77 -12.66
C SER A 166 12.32 -14.62 -11.64
N PHE A 167 12.99 -15.57 -10.98
CA PHE A 167 12.36 -16.36 -9.93
C PHE A 167 12.05 -15.54 -8.67
N GLN A 168 12.90 -14.55 -8.31
CA GLN A 168 12.61 -13.63 -7.20
C GLN A 168 11.31 -12.86 -7.48
N ILE A 169 11.18 -12.31 -8.69
CA ILE A 169 9.98 -11.57 -9.09
C ILE A 169 8.74 -12.46 -9.08
N LYS A 170 8.85 -13.72 -9.50
CA LYS A 170 7.75 -14.69 -9.37
C LYS A 170 7.36 -14.93 -7.91
N ASN A 171 8.33 -15.14 -7.02
CA ASN A 171 8.07 -15.34 -5.60
C ASN A 171 7.45 -14.09 -4.95
N VAL A 172 7.96 -12.89 -5.27
CA VAL A 172 7.41 -11.61 -4.85
C VAL A 172 5.95 -11.47 -5.33
N ALA A 173 5.65 -11.79 -6.58
CA ALA A 173 4.29 -11.69 -7.13
C ALA A 173 3.31 -12.63 -6.41
N VAL A 174 3.72 -13.88 -6.12
CA VAL A 174 2.90 -14.82 -5.34
C VAL A 174 2.64 -14.29 -3.95
N LEU A 175 3.69 -13.81 -3.27
CA LEU A 175 3.59 -13.28 -1.91
C LEU A 175 2.69 -12.03 -1.84
N ILE A 176 2.87 -11.07 -2.75
CA ILE A 176 2.05 -9.87 -2.80
C ILE A 176 0.57 -10.22 -3.01
N LYS A 177 0.25 -11.12 -3.94
CA LYS A 177 -1.13 -11.56 -4.17
C LYS A 177 -1.75 -12.15 -2.93
N TYR A 178 -1.05 -13.08 -2.30
CA TYR A 178 -1.49 -13.69 -1.05
C TYR A 178 -1.80 -12.64 0.02
N LEU A 179 -0.88 -11.69 0.25
CA LEU A 179 -1.05 -10.67 1.27
C LEU A 179 -2.14 -9.66 0.91
N ALA A 180 -2.20 -9.24 -0.36
CA ALA A 180 -3.20 -8.28 -0.83
C ALA A 180 -4.63 -8.84 -0.74
N GLU A 181 -4.82 -10.12 -1.09
CA GLU A 181 -6.10 -10.81 -0.95
C GLU A 181 -6.48 -11.03 0.52
N LYS A 182 -5.51 -11.42 1.36
CA LYS A 182 -5.74 -11.68 2.79
C LYS A 182 -6.15 -10.44 3.58
N TYR A 183 -5.59 -9.27 3.26
CA TYR A 183 -5.74 -8.01 4.01
C TYR A 183 -6.50 -6.93 3.25
N ASP A 184 -7.12 -7.22 2.12
CA ASP A 184 -7.84 -6.27 1.25
C ASP A 184 -6.97 -5.05 0.89
N ILE A 185 -5.66 -5.28 0.58
CA ILE A 185 -4.73 -4.20 0.27
C ILE A 185 -4.92 -3.78 -1.20
N PRO A 186 -5.36 -2.54 -1.46
CA PRO A 186 -5.59 -2.09 -2.81
C PRO A 186 -4.27 -1.91 -3.59
N ALA A 187 -4.34 -2.02 -4.91
CA ALA A 187 -3.19 -1.87 -5.81
C ALA A 187 -2.41 -0.56 -5.58
N THR A 188 -3.09 0.51 -5.18
CA THR A 188 -2.50 1.83 -4.88
C THR A 188 -1.67 1.88 -3.61
N ASN A 189 -1.66 0.81 -2.83
CA ASN A 189 -0.94 0.68 -1.57
C ASN A 189 0.17 -0.39 -1.64
N ILE A 190 0.47 -0.87 -2.85
CA ILE A 190 1.63 -1.75 -3.14
C ILE A 190 2.69 -0.85 -3.78
N ILE A 191 3.70 -0.45 -3.02
CA ILE A 191 4.62 0.64 -3.35
C ILE A 191 6.05 0.35 -2.90
N GLY A 192 6.99 1.13 -3.38
CA GLY A 192 8.40 1.02 -3.00
C GLY A 192 8.76 1.89 -1.79
N HIS A 193 9.86 1.56 -1.15
CA HIS A 193 10.40 2.38 -0.06
C HIS A 193 10.75 3.81 -0.53
N SER A 194 11.26 3.95 -1.76
CA SER A 194 11.51 5.26 -2.38
C SER A 194 10.24 6.09 -2.56
N ASP A 195 9.07 5.46 -2.78
CA ASP A 195 7.81 6.19 -2.91
C ASP A 195 7.40 6.87 -1.60
N ILE A 196 7.63 6.20 -0.46
CA ILE A 196 7.21 6.66 0.87
C ILE A 196 8.27 7.47 1.61
N ALA A 197 9.53 7.42 1.15
CA ALA A 197 10.67 8.09 1.78
C ALA A 197 11.66 8.64 0.74
N PRO A 198 11.22 9.44 -0.24
CA PRO A 198 12.00 9.85 -1.41
C PRO A 198 13.25 10.66 -1.07
N GLN A 199 13.32 11.25 0.14
CA GLN A 199 14.45 12.06 0.55
C GLN A 199 15.67 11.24 1.00
N ARG A 200 15.49 9.95 1.28
CA ARG A 200 16.51 9.11 1.92
C ARG A 200 16.63 7.70 1.33
N LYS A 201 15.72 7.29 0.45
CA LYS A 201 15.62 5.91 -0.04
C LYS A 201 15.50 5.85 -1.55
N SER A 202 16.11 4.80 -2.13
CA SER A 202 16.09 4.48 -3.55
C SER A 202 15.47 3.11 -3.86
N ASP A 203 15.36 2.23 -2.85
CA ASP A 203 14.82 0.88 -2.98
C ASP A 203 13.30 0.86 -3.29
N PRO A 204 12.80 -0.10 -4.08
CA PRO A 204 13.48 -1.21 -4.73
C PRO A 204 14.24 -0.81 -6.02
N GLY A 205 14.34 0.46 -6.37
CA GLY A 205 15.10 1.00 -7.48
C GLY A 205 14.42 0.87 -8.85
N PRO A 206 15.00 1.51 -9.88
CA PRO A 206 14.39 1.61 -11.20
C PRO A 206 14.41 0.28 -11.98
N LEU A 207 15.21 -0.70 -11.56
CA LEU A 207 15.26 -2.03 -12.20
C LEU A 207 14.28 -3.03 -11.57
N PHE A 208 13.50 -2.61 -10.57
CA PHE A 208 12.38 -3.41 -10.09
C PHE A 208 11.25 -3.40 -11.13
N PRO A 209 10.75 -4.55 -11.60
CA PRO A 209 9.91 -4.62 -12.79
C PRO A 209 8.43 -4.34 -12.52
N TRP A 210 8.10 -3.12 -12.07
CA TRP A 210 6.72 -2.70 -11.75
C TRP A 210 5.73 -2.92 -12.89
N LYS A 211 6.14 -2.59 -14.14
CA LYS A 211 5.32 -2.80 -15.33
C LYS A 211 4.98 -4.28 -15.53
N GLU A 212 5.96 -5.19 -15.33
CA GLU A 212 5.73 -6.63 -15.43
C GLU A 212 4.77 -7.13 -14.36
N LEU A 213 4.93 -6.68 -13.10
CA LEU A 213 4.01 -7.02 -12.01
C LEU A 213 2.58 -6.60 -12.37
N TYR A 214 2.40 -5.40 -12.90
CA TYR A 214 1.10 -4.92 -13.33
C TYR A 214 0.53 -5.72 -14.50
N THR A 215 1.28 -5.86 -15.61
CA THR A 215 0.77 -6.45 -16.85
C THR A 215 0.59 -7.97 -16.80
N LYS A 216 1.48 -8.67 -16.09
CA LYS A 216 1.51 -10.13 -16.04
C LYS A 216 0.74 -10.69 -14.85
N TYR A 217 0.79 -10.00 -13.71
CA TYR A 217 0.24 -10.51 -12.46
C TYR A 217 -0.92 -9.68 -11.91
N ASN A 218 -1.27 -8.55 -12.54
CA ASN A 218 -2.27 -7.59 -12.07
C ASN A 218 -1.97 -7.10 -10.63
N ILE A 219 -0.72 -6.70 -10.38
CA ILE A 219 -0.22 -6.23 -9.08
C ILE A 219 0.26 -4.79 -9.21
N GLY A 220 -0.10 -3.96 -8.21
CA GLY A 220 0.35 -2.57 -8.13
C GLY A 220 -0.31 -1.65 -9.16
N MET A 221 0.39 -0.56 -9.47
CA MET A 221 -0.12 0.51 -10.33
C MET A 221 0.69 0.61 -11.62
N TRP A 222 0.01 0.89 -12.73
CA TRP A 222 0.63 1.31 -13.98
C TRP A 222 -0.36 2.17 -14.79
N TYR A 223 0.18 3.02 -15.65
CA TYR A 223 -0.61 3.89 -16.52
C TYR A 223 -1.04 3.18 -17.82
N GLU A 224 -2.06 3.76 -18.49
CA GLU A 224 -2.47 3.34 -19.82
C GLU A 224 -1.67 4.13 -20.87
N GLU A 225 -1.01 3.44 -21.79
CA GLU A 225 -0.17 4.05 -22.82
C GLU A 225 -0.93 5.02 -23.74
N ALA A 226 -2.21 4.76 -23.99
CA ALA A 226 -3.05 5.66 -24.79
C ALA A 226 -3.29 7.00 -24.06
N THR A 227 -3.58 6.93 -22.75
CA THR A 227 -3.80 8.12 -21.91
C THR A 227 -2.50 8.91 -21.75
N LYS A 228 -1.37 8.23 -21.51
CA LYS A 228 -0.05 8.87 -21.49
C LYS A 228 0.21 9.64 -22.78
N ARG A 229 0.03 9.00 -23.95
CA ARG A 229 0.23 9.66 -25.26
C ARG A 229 -0.68 10.85 -25.49
N SER A 230 -1.92 10.79 -25.03
CA SER A 230 -2.84 11.92 -25.09
C SER A 230 -2.29 13.14 -24.35
N TYR A 231 -1.75 12.93 -23.14
CA TYR A 231 -1.12 13.99 -22.36
C TYR A 231 0.22 14.46 -22.97
N GLU A 232 1.04 13.57 -23.54
CA GLU A 232 2.25 13.96 -24.27
C GLU A 232 1.93 14.90 -25.44
N ASN A 233 0.88 14.58 -26.22
CA ASN A 233 0.40 15.45 -27.30
C ASN A 233 -0.13 16.78 -26.77
N GLN A 234 -0.88 16.77 -25.67
CA GLN A 234 -1.40 18.01 -25.04
C GLN A 234 -0.26 18.93 -24.59
N TYR A 235 0.85 18.39 -24.11
CA TYR A 235 2.00 19.13 -23.62
C TYR A 235 3.18 19.16 -24.62
N SER A 236 2.93 18.91 -25.90
CA SER A 236 3.99 18.82 -26.92
C SER A 236 4.80 20.11 -27.09
N SER A 237 4.24 21.28 -26.75
CA SER A 237 4.96 22.56 -26.70
C SER A 237 5.84 22.77 -25.48
N GLY A 238 5.90 21.75 -24.57
CA GLY A 238 6.62 21.80 -23.31
C GLY A 238 5.78 22.18 -22.09
N LEU A 239 6.39 22.18 -20.91
CA LEU A 239 5.72 22.44 -19.63
C LEU A 239 5.88 23.91 -19.14
N GLY A 240 6.48 24.78 -19.94
CA GLY A 240 6.82 26.15 -19.52
C GLY A 240 5.63 27.03 -19.11
N SER A 241 4.41 26.72 -19.58
CA SER A 241 3.19 27.40 -19.20
C SER A 241 2.55 26.90 -17.91
N ILE A 242 3.04 25.79 -17.36
CA ILE A 242 2.48 25.16 -16.15
C ILE A 242 3.34 25.56 -14.95
N PRO A 243 2.77 26.23 -13.94
CA PRO A 243 3.51 26.55 -12.72
C PRO A 243 4.07 25.29 -12.05
N VAL A 244 5.29 25.37 -11.52
CA VAL A 244 5.93 24.26 -10.79
C VAL A 244 5.04 23.77 -9.64
N SER A 245 4.38 24.71 -8.95
CA SER A 245 3.45 24.38 -7.85
C SER A 245 2.28 23.48 -8.30
N GLU A 246 1.79 23.62 -9.54
CA GLU A 246 0.72 22.74 -10.05
C GLU A 246 1.25 21.32 -10.29
N MET A 247 2.45 21.18 -10.83
CA MET A 247 3.09 19.86 -10.99
C MET A 247 3.40 19.19 -9.64
N GLN A 248 3.82 19.99 -8.64
CA GLN A 248 4.00 19.52 -7.26
C GLN A 248 2.67 19.07 -6.63
N LYS A 249 1.58 19.80 -6.86
CA LYS A 249 0.23 19.40 -6.41
C LYS A 249 -0.23 18.09 -7.04
N GLU A 250 0.09 17.86 -8.32
CA GLU A 250 -0.25 16.57 -8.97
C GLU A 250 0.53 15.40 -8.34
N LEU A 251 1.81 15.58 -7.98
CA LEU A 251 2.59 14.58 -7.23
C LEU A 251 1.99 14.31 -5.84
N ARG A 252 1.60 15.36 -5.12
CA ARG A 252 0.91 15.23 -3.81
C ARG A 252 -0.44 14.53 -3.96
N LYS A 253 -1.22 14.89 -4.97
CA LYS A 253 -2.50 14.25 -5.29
C LYS A 253 -2.34 12.75 -5.55
N PHE A 254 -1.25 12.36 -6.22
CA PHE A 254 -0.96 10.95 -6.47
C PHE A 254 -0.65 10.18 -5.19
N GLY A 255 0.02 10.80 -4.24
CA GLY A 255 0.31 10.20 -2.94
C GLY A 255 1.63 10.59 -2.30
N TYR A 256 2.53 11.24 -3.04
CA TYR A 256 3.84 11.62 -2.54
C TYR A 256 3.78 12.73 -1.49
N SER A 257 4.57 12.59 -0.42
CA SER A 257 4.85 13.70 0.50
C SER A 257 5.80 14.68 -0.18
N ILE A 258 5.27 15.86 -0.53
CA ILE A 258 6.01 16.92 -1.21
C ILE A 258 5.54 18.30 -0.73
N GLU A 259 6.48 19.20 -0.46
CA GLU A 259 6.19 20.62 -0.19
C GLU A 259 5.91 21.37 -1.49
N ILE A 260 4.93 22.28 -1.45
CA ILE A 260 4.55 23.11 -2.60
C ILE A 260 5.33 24.43 -2.54
N THR A 261 6.56 24.37 -3.01
CA THR A 261 7.49 25.51 -2.96
C THR A 261 7.49 26.38 -4.23
N ASN A 262 6.82 25.90 -5.30
CA ASN A 262 6.87 26.44 -6.64
C ASN A 262 8.30 26.49 -7.24
N GLN A 263 9.20 25.62 -6.75
CA GLN A 263 10.57 25.50 -7.23
C GLN A 263 10.95 24.01 -7.39
N TRP A 264 11.82 23.71 -8.35
CA TRP A 264 12.46 22.39 -8.45
C TRP A 264 13.68 22.33 -7.53
N ASP A 265 13.44 22.46 -6.22
CA ASP A 265 14.45 22.29 -5.19
C ASP A 265 14.88 20.82 -5.04
N LYS A 266 15.79 20.54 -4.10
CA LYS A 266 16.31 19.21 -3.88
C LYS A 266 15.20 18.21 -3.50
N GLN A 267 14.26 18.63 -2.62
CA GLN A 267 13.19 17.73 -2.18
C GLN A 267 12.24 17.39 -3.33
N ALA A 268 11.85 18.37 -4.15
CA ALA A 268 11.00 18.15 -5.31
C ALA A 268 11.65 17.23 -6.35
N LYS A 269 12.95 17.42 -6.63
CA LYS A 269 13.72 16.55 -7.54
C LYS A 269 13.83 15.11 -7.02
N ASN A 270 13.99 14.92 -5.71
CA ASN A 270 14.03 13.57 -5.12
C ASN A 270 12.68 12.87 -5.26
N VAL A 271 11.56 13.58 -5.06
CA VAL A 271 10.21 13.03 -5.29
C VAL A 271 10.01 12.66 -6.75
N VAL A 272 10.42 13.53 -7.70
CA VAL A 272 10.34 13.20 -9.13
C VAL A 272 11.19 11.96 -9.46
N ARG A 273 12.39 11.85 -8.90
CA ARG A 273 13.26 10.67 -9.11
C ARG A 273 12.63 9.40 -8.55
N ALA A 274 12.03 9.43 -7.37
CA ALA A 274 11.31 8.29 -6.80
C ALA A 274 10.12 7.87 -7.67
N PHE A 275 9.35 8.84 -8.15
CA PHE A 275 8.29 8.60 -9.13
C PHE A 275 8.82 7.93 -10.42
N GLN A 276 9.95 8.40 -10.93
CA GLN A 276 10.57 7.84 -12.13
C GLN A 276 11.12 6.42 -11.89
N HIS A 277 11.69 6.12 -10.72
CA HIS A 277 12.09 4.75 -10.36
C HIS A 277 10.92 3.77 -10.50
N HIS A 278 9.73 4.19 -10.10
CA HIS A 278 8.53 3.36 -10.16
C HIS A 278 7.91 3.30 -11.57
N PHE A 279 7.68 4.45 -12.20
CA PHE A 279 6.81 4.57 -13.38
C PHE A 279 7.54 4.89 -14.69
N ARG A 280 8.82 5.28 -14.62
CA ARG A 280 9.65 5.64 -15.80
C ARG A 280 11.10 5.21 -15.62
N PRO A 281 11.38 3.90 -15.49
CA PRO A 281 12.73 3.41 -15.19
C PRO A 281 13.76 3.67 -16.29
N SER A 282 13.35 4.05 -17.50
CA SER A 282 14.26 4.40 -18.61
C SER A 282 15.02 5.71 -18.38
N ARG A 283 14.50 6.62 -17.53
CA ARG A 283 15.14 7.88 -17.19
C ARG A 283 14.64 8.38 -15.84
N TYR A 284 15.54 8.38 -14.85
CA TYR A 284 15.25 8.71 -13.45
C TYR A 284 16.17 9.81 -12.91
N ASP A 285 16.32 10.88 -13.68
CA ASP A 285 17.20 12.02 -13.37
C ASP A 285 16.59 13.05 -12.38
N GLY A 286 15.32 12.89 -12.02
CA GLY A 286 14.59 13.81 -11.16
C GLY A 286 14.12 15.06 -11.86
N VAL A 287 14.13 15.08 -13.21
CA VAL A 287 13.60 16.17 -14.03
C VAL A 287 12.15 15.90 -14.40
N MET A 288 11.27 16.85 -14.09
CA MET A 288 9.87 16.81 -14.53
C MET A 288 9.79 17.29 -15.98
N ASP A 289 9.99 16.37 -16.93
CA ASP A 289 9.80 16.60 -18.36
C ASP A 289 8.39 16.21 -18.83
N VAL A 290 8.09 16.44 -20.10
CA VAL A 290 6.77 16.18 -20.69
C VAL A 290 6.33 14.74 -20.48
N GLU A 291 7.22 13.76 -20.69
CA GLU A 291 6.87 12.32 -20.50
C GLU A 291 6.57 12.01 -19.04
N THR A 292 7.40 12.47 -18.10
CA THR A 292 7.18 12.25 -16.67
C THR A 292 5.85 12.86 -16.22
N TYR A 293 5.54 14.08 -16.69
CA TYR A 293 4.28 14.72 -16.34
C TYR A 293 3.07 14.04 -16.99
N ALA A 294 3.18 13.61 -18.23
CA ALA A 294 2.12 12.85 -18.92
C ALA A 294 1.81 11.53 -18.21
N ILE A 295 2.84 10.79 -17.75
CA ILE A 295 2.68 9.59 -16.92
C ILE A 295 1.94 9.93 -15.62
N LEU A 296 2.35 10.98 -14.91
CA LEU A 296 1.71 11.42 -13.66
C LEU A 296 0.24 11.79 -13.87
N LYS A 297 -0.08 12.51 -14.95
CA LYS A 297 -1.47 12.86 -15.30
C LYS A 297 -2.30 11.61 -15.62
N ALA A 298 -1.75 10.68 -16.40
CA ALA A 298 -2.42 9.42 -16.73
C ALA A 298 -2.70 8.56 -15.48
N LEU A 299 -1.75 8.49 -14.55
CA LEU A 299 -1.93 7.80 -13.27
C LEU A 299 -2.99 8.48 -12.39
N ASN A 300 -2.95 9.81 -12.27
CA ASN A 300 -3.95 10.56 -11.51
C ASN A 300 -5.35 10.43 -12.10
N GLU A 301 -5.47 10.40 -13.43
CA GLU A 301 -6.74 10.14 -14.10
C GLU A 301 -7.26 8.74 -13.78
N LYS A 302 -6.39 7.73 -13.73
CA LYS A 302 -6.78 6.34 -13.49
C LYS A 302 -7.14 6.05 -12.02
N TYR A 303 -6.34 6.53 -11.09
CA TYR A 303 -6.43 6.13 -9.68
C TYR A 303 -6.99 7.19 -8.73
N ASN A 304 -7.14 8.43 -9.17
CA ASN A 304 -7.63 9.55 -8.36
C ASN A 304 -8.79 10.31 -9.02
N LYS A 305 -9.62 9.60 -9.82
CA LYS A 305 -10.92 10.16 -10.29
C LYS A 305 -11.78 10.47 -9.06
N LYS A 306 -12.25 11.72 -9.00
CA LYS A 306 -13.28 12.14 -8.04
C LYS A 306 -14.64 11.60 -8.43
#